data_459bd93ee91201fe2b07ce7eed99c0a6
#
_entry.id   459bd93ee91201fe2b07ce7eed99c0a6
#
_cell.length_a   1.000
_cell.length_b   1.000
_cell.length_c   1.000
_cell.angle_alpha   90.00
_cell.angle_beta   90.00
_cell.angle_gamma   90.00
#
_symmetry.space_group_name_H-M   'P 1'
#
loop_
_entity.id
_entity.type
_entity.pdbx_description
1 polymer ?
#
loop_
_entity_poly.entity_id
_entity_poly.type
_entity_poly.pdbx_seq_one_letter_code
_entity_poly.pdbx_strand_id
1 'polypeptide(L)'
;MNTQPTIWQKASILGSVWGAFEIVAGSMLHNLAIPMVAGTILSTLGVIILVAGAKVFSGEGLFWRSALVCAALKTVSPSAVILTPMIGITLEGLLLESGVLLLGHNIAGYVLGGGLAVLSILGFKFVRLIMIYGTDLVEAYKSVFSFAFSNDFIASKGYLIPIVILIVLYFVLGAFASYTGFRGGKIISARFKLKNIQVLPPINQYKPKEMTGYKGGVGFLIFHAVWLLVFIFSKNHVPTIYWLSGGVIYLALCLFRYGRVRKLMSKISFWVIIVFVATSSSIFLLLGKYNAIPWNFELIVQSTTIFIRASVVIISFTCISIEMMSKGVSRHLQGNRFSQLAQSYSEAHVALPSLLSTLKNSRKSFHRPMPIIEKMFTHFTSQGTIRSIKNQIVVVTADKQGGKTTFLKEMIATLEENNQPIWGFVAEGSFNDNGERAGFNLITLPHKSSMPLCNKTTSQWQPFGSYFFNPKAIRQGINHLKIAPKGVPVFIDEIGLFELKGQLWADSFVNLLSKKQNPVIVTVRRAFLEQAIDKWDLYGATIADATADCPEDIVKMIRENMK
;
A
#
# COMPACT_ATOMS: atom_id res chain seq x y z
N MET A 1 -24.03 -0.46 20.77
CA MET A 1 -24.03 -1.82 20.22
C MET A 1 -22.61 -2.17 19.78
N ASN A 2 -21.95 -3.10 20.49
CA ASN A 2 -20.63 -3.62 20.08
C ASN A 2 -20.84 -4.61 18.95
N THR A 3 -20.85 -4.12 17.70
CA THR A 3 -20.89 -5.01 16.54
C THR A 3 -19.51 -5.62 16.32
N GLN A 4 -19.41 -6.94 16.40
CA GLN A 4 -18.20 -7.69 16.06
C GLN A 4 -17.77 -7.36 14.62
N PRO A 5 -16.46 -7.21 14.35
CA PRO A 5 -15.99 -6.89 13.01
C PRO A 5 -16.35 -8.01 12.01
N THR A 6 -16.84 -7.62 10.86
CA THR A 6 -17.13 -8.58 9.77
C THR A 6 -15.84 -9.24 9.28
N ILE A 7 -15.96 -10.41 8.66
CA ILE A 7 -14.79 -11.11 8.10
C ILE A 7 -14.04 -10.27 7.06
N TRP A 8 -14.76 -9.43 6.30
CA TRP A 8 -14.16 -8.53 5.33
C TRP A 8 -13.40 -7.37 5.97
N GLN A 9 -13.84 -6.84 7.12
CA GLN A 9 -13.10 -5.84 7.89
C GLN A 9 -11.81 -6.43 8.47
N LYS A 10 -11.88 -7.67 9.00
CA LYS A 10 -10.67 -8.40 9.44
C LYS A 10 -9.69 -8.63 8.28
N ALA A 11 -10.22 -9.00 7.12
CA ALA A 11 -9.44 -9.18 5.90
C ALA A 11 -8.84 -7.87 5.37
N SER A 12 -9.55 -6.75 5.51
CA SER A 12 -9.04 -5.40 5.18
C SER A 12 -7.80 -5.07 6.02
N ILE A 13 -7.84 -5.30 7.32
CA ILE A 13 -6.70 -5.08 8.22
C ILE A 13 -5.52 -5.95 7.82
N LEU A 14 -5.75 -7.24 7.69
CA LEU A 14 -4.69 -8.21 7.41
C LEU A 14 -4.09 -8.01 6.01
N GLY A 15 -4.94 -7.77 5.02
CA GLY A 15 -4.52 -7.49 3.64
C GLY A 15 -3.77 -6.17 3.49
N SER A 16 -4.10 -5.13 4.29
CA SER A 16 -3.37 -3.86 4.26
C SER A 16 -1.99 -3.96 4.90
N VAL A 17 -1.85 -4.71 6.00
CA VAL A 17 -0.55 -4.98 6.61
C VAL A 17 0.33 -5.76 5.63
N TRP A 18 -0.18 -6.83 5.04
CA TRP A 18 0.54 -7.59 4.03
C TRP A 18 0.88 -6.74 2.82
N GLY A 19 -0.08 -5.95 2.29
CA GLY A 19 0.12 -5.05 1.16
C GLY A 19 1.20 -3.99 1.40
N ALA A 20 1.29 -3.46 2.61
CA ALA A 20 2.34 -2.51 2.98
C ALA A 20 3.73 -3.16 2.94
N PHE A 21 3.88 -4.38 3.47
CA PHE A 21 5.14 -5.15 3.34
C PHE A 21 5.47 -5.45 1.88
N GLU A 22 4.47 -5.86 1.08
CA GLU A 22 4.61 -6.13 -0.35
C GLU A 22 5.10 -4.91 -1.15
N ILE A 23 4.67 -3.71 -0.79
CA ILE A 23 5.07 -2.47 -1.46
C ILE A 23 6.48 -2.06 -1.04
N VAL A 24 6.77 -2.00 0.27
CA VAL A 24 8.06 -1.51 0.79
C VAL A 24 9.18 -2.53 0.56
N ALA A 25 9.00 -3.75 1.06
CA ALA A 25 10.01 -4.79 0.91
C ALA A 25 10.16 -5.22 -0.56
N GLY A 26 9.04 -5.26 -1.32
CA GLY A 26 9.06 -5.54 -2.75
C GLY A 26 9.90 -4.54 -3.53
N SER A 27 9.74 -3.25 -3.29
CA SER A 27 10.55 -2.21 -3.96
C SER A 27 12.04 -2.33 -3.65
N MET A 28 12.39 -2.67 -2.40
CA MET A 28 13.78 -2.87 -1.98
C MET A 28 14.40 -4.13 -2.60
N LEU A 29 13.68 -5.25 -2.56
CA LEU A 29 14.19 -6.54 -3.01
C LEU A 29 14.29 -6.62 -4.53
N HIS A 30 13.39 -5.96 -5.27
CA HIS A 30 13.49 -5.89 -6.73
C HIS A 30 14.71 -5.11 -7.21
N ASN A 31 15.19 -4.13 -6.43
CA ASN A 31 16.42 -3.40 -6.77
C ASN A 31 17.69 -4.25 -6.62
N LEU A 32 17.64 -5.36 -5.86
CA LEU A 32 18.76 -6.30 -5.74
C LEU A 32 18.98 -7.16 -7.01
N ALA A 33 17.99 -7.18 -7.93
CA ALA A 33 18.02 -7.91 -9.21
C ALA A 33 18.39 -9.42 -9.11
N ILE A 34 18.27 -10.03 -7.91
CA ILE A 34 18.57 -11.46 -7.69
C ILE A 34 17.31 -12.27 -8.06
N PRO A 35 17.40 -13.16 -9.08
CA PRO A 35 16.28 -14.00 -9.47
C PRO A 35 15.79 -14.86 -8.30
N MET A 36 14.47 -15.05 -8.19
CA MET A 36 13.79 -15.89 -7.18
C MET A 36 13.80 -15.37 -5.74
N VAL A 37 14.78 -14.61 -5.27
CA VAL A 37 14.94 -14.20 -3.88
C VAL A 37 13.81 -13.26 -3.42
N ALA A 38 13.51 -12.24 -4.19
CA ALA A 38 12.47 -11.27 -3.82
C ALA A 38 11.10 -11.92 -3.59
N GLY A 39 10.63 -12.76 -4.51
CA GLY A 39 9.36 -13.45 -4.39
C GLY A 39 9.32 -14.40 -3.20
N THR A 40 10.38 -15.17 -2.96
CA THR A 40 10.48 -16.12 -1.85
C THR A 40 10.42 -15.41 -0.49
N ILE A 41 11.17 -14.31 -0.32
CA ILE A 41 11.14 -13.53 0.92
C ILE A 41 9.76 -12.92 1.15
N LEU A 42 9.16 -12.32 0.11
CA LEU A 42 7.85 -11.68 0.22
C LEU A 42 6.74 -12.67 0.59
N SER A 43 6.71 -13.84 -0.05
CA SER A 43 5.74 -14.88 0.28
C SER A 43 5.95 -15.45 1.68
N THR A 44 7.20 -15.71 2.07
CA THR A 44 7.52 -16.15 3.44
C THR A 44 7.01 -15.14 4.48
N LEU A 45 7.23 -13.85 4.25
CA LEU A 45 6.68 -12.78 5.10
C LEU A 45 5.15 -12.73 5.06
N GLY A 46 4.54 -12.91 3.88
CA GLY A 46 3.09 -12.99 3.69
C GLY A 46 2.46 -14.09 4.53
N VAL A 47 3.01 -15.29 4.48
CA VAL A 47 2.56 -16.43 5.30
C VAL A 47 2.69 -16.14 6.79
N ILE A 48 3.82 -15.55 7.24
CA ILE A 48 4.02 -15.16 8.64
C ILE A 48 2.92 -14.18 9.08
N ILE A 49 2.65 -13.14 8.28
CA ILE A 49 1.64 -12.11 8.58
C ILE A 49 0.23 -12.73 8.64
N LEU A 50 -0.12 -13.55 7.66
CA LEU A 50 -1.42 -14.17 7.56
C LEU A 50 -1.69 -15.11 8.73
N VAL A 51 -0.75 -15.99 9.06
CA VAL A 51 -0.89 -16.95 10.18
C VAL A 51 -0.88 -16.23 11.53
N ALA A 52 -0.03 -15.21 11.70
CA ALA A 52 -0.04 -14.39 12.92
C ALA A 52 -1.37 -13.65 13.08
N GLY A 53 -1.88 -13.07 11.99
CA GLY A 53 -3.18 -12.38 11.98
C GLY A 53 -4.35 -13.30 12.26
N ALA A 54 -4.35 -14.54 11.79
CA ALA A 54 -5.40 -15.51 12.06
C ALA A 54 -5.50 -15.90 13.55
N LYS A 55 -4.45 -15.69 14.34
CA LYS A 55 -4.50 -15.85 15.81
C LYS A 55 -5.10 -14.64 16.53
N VAL A 56 -5.07 -13.48 15.87
CA VAL A 56 -5.67 -12.24 16.39
C VAL A 56 -7.12 -12.10 15.90
N PHE A 57 -7.35 -12.40 14.62
CA PHE A 57 -8.63 -12.27 13.92
C PHE A 57 -9.09 -13.65 13.43
N SER A 58 -9.93 -14.32 14.18
CA SER A 58 -10.50 -15.61 13.77
C SER A 58 -11.62 -15.43 12.74
N GLY A 59 -11.76 -16.39 11.81
CA GLY A 59 -12.87 -16.45 10.86
C GLY A 59 -12.55 -17.29 9.62
N GLU A 60 -13.53 -18.03 9.12
CA GLU A 60 -13.41 -18.82 7.89
C GLU A 60 -13.33 -17.91 6.67
N GLY A 61 -12.47 -18.29 5.72
CA GLY A 61 -12.24 -17.51 4.51
C GLY A 61 -11.44 -16.22 4.72
N LEU A 62 -10.74 -16.08 5.85
CA LEU A 62 -9.94 -14.91 6.15
C LEU A 62 -8.75 -14.74 5.18
N PHE A 63 -8.07 -15.84 4.85
CA PHE A 63 -6.83 -15.78 4.08
C PHE A 63 -7.06 -15.36 2.64
N TRP A 64 -8.02 -15.99 1.93
CA TRP A 64 -8.28 -15.64 0.54
C TRP A 64 -8.84 -14.22 0.38
N ARG A 65 -9.66 -13.76 1.34
CA ARG A 65 -10.16 -12.37 1.34
C ARG A 65 -9.03 -11.37 1.59
N SER A 66 -8.15 -11.67 2.54
CA SER A 66 -6.95 -10.84 2.81
C SER A 66 -6.02 -10.78 1.60
N ALA A 67 -5.85 -11.91 0.90
CA ALA A 67 -5.07 -11.98 -0.33
C ALA A 67 -5.68 -11.13 -1.45
N LEU A 68 -6.99 -11.13 -1.63
CA LEU A 68 -7.66 -10.26 -2.60
C LEU A 68 -7.46 -8.79 -2.29
N VAL A 69 -7.55 -8.39 -1.02
CA VAL A 69 -7.30 -7.01 -0.59
C VAL A 69 -5.84 -6.63 -0.84
N CYS A 70 -4.89 -7.48 -0.45
CA CYS A 70 -3.46 -7.26 -0.69
C CYS A 70 -3.14 -7.16 -2.20
N ALA A 71 -3.70 -8.08 -3.00
CA ALA A 71 -3.55 -8.07 -4.46
C ALA A 71 -4.10 -6.78 -5.08
N ALA A 72 -5.28 -6.33 -4.62
CA ALA A 72 -5.87 -5.06 -5.07
C ALA A 72 -4.97 -3.86 -4.70
N LEU A 73 -4.34 -3.84 -3.52
CA LEU A 73 -3.40 -2.78 -3.12
C LEU A 73 -2.15 -2.70 -3.99
N LYS A 74 -1.77 -3.79 -4.70
CA LYS A 74 -0.68 -3.75 -5.70
C LYS A 74 -0.94 -2.77 -6.84
N THR A 75 -2.18 -2.41 -7.12
CA THR A 75 -2.52 -1.37 -8.10
C THR A 75 -1.93 0.00 -7.74
N VAL A 76 -1.67 0.26 -6.46
CA VAL A 76 -1.05 1.49 -5.96
C VAL A 76 0.48 1.46 -6.11
N SER A 77 1.08 0.27 -6.28
CA SER A 77 2.53 0.12 -6.46
C SER A 77 3.00 0.74 -7.79
N PRO A 78 4.15 1.41 -7.83
CA PRO A 78 4.68 2.05 -9.04
C PRO A 78 5.20 1.04 -10.08
N SER A 79 5.09 -0.28 -9.86
CA SER A 79 5.59 -1.29 -10.78
C SER A 79 4.81 -1.33 -12.09
N ALA A 80 5.50 -1.57 -13.21
CA ALA A 80 4.88 -1.63 -14.53
C ALA A 80 4.03 -2.90 -14.76
N VAL A 81 4.40 -4.01 -14.12
CA VAL A 81 3.73 -5.31 -14.25
C VAL A 81 3.05 -5.64 -12.91
N ILE A 82 1.73 -5.49 -12.85
CA ILE A 82 0.94 -5.61 -11.61
C ILE A 82 0.22 -6.95 -11.53
N LEU A 83 -0.26 -7.47 -12.68
CA LEU A 83 -1.10 -8.67 -12.72
C LEU A 83 -0.39 -9.93 -12.19
N THR A 84 0.86 -10.13 -12.57
CA THR A 84 1.64 -11.31 -12.17
C THR A 84 1.77 -11.44 -10.65
N PRO A 85 2.18 -10.39 -9.89
CA PRO A 85 2.16 -10.43 -8.43
C PRO A 85 0.77 -10.61 -7.85
N MET A 86 -0.27 -9.99 -8.45
CA MET A 86 -1.65 -10.13 -7.94
C MET A 86 -2.14 -11.58 -7.97
N ILE A 87 -1.86 -12.30 -9.08
CA ILE A 87 -2.22 -13.73 -9.20
C ILE A 87 -1.46 -14.54 -8.16
N GLY A 88 -0.14 -14.31 -7.99
CA GLY A 88 0.67 -14.99 -6.99
C GLY A 88 0.15 -14.81 -5.57
N ILE A 89 -0.10 -13.55 -5.16
CA ILE A 89 -0.64 -13.20 -3.84
C ILE A 89 -2.01 -13.86 -3.61
N THR A 90 -2.88 -13.85 -4.62
CA THR A 90 -4.20 -14.48 -4.51
C THR A 90 -4.08 -16.00 -4.35
N LEU A 91 -3.18 -16.64 -5.10
CA LEU A 91 -2.94 -18.08 -5.02
C LEU A 91 -2.37 -18.47 -3.65
N GLU A 92 -1.44 -17.69 -3.08
CA GLU A 92 -0.91 -17.91 -1.74
C GLU A 92 -2.01 -17.92 -0.68
N GLY A 93 -2.93 -16.96 -0.72
CA GLY A 93 -4.05 -16.90 0.23
C GLY A 93 -5.04 -18.05 0.05
N LEU A 94 -5.31 -18.46 -1.20
CA LEU A 94 -6.17 -19.61 -1.48
C LEU A 94 -5.56 -20.94 -0.99
N LEU A 95 -4.27 -21.14 -1.20
CA LEU A 95 -3.57 -22.35 -0.75
C LEU A 95 -3.46 -22.43 0.77
N LEU A 96 -3.21 -21.30 1.44
CA LEU A 96 -3.22 -21.23 2.89
C LEU A 96 -4.61 -21.53 3.46
N GLU A 97 -5.66 -20.99 2.86
CA GLU A 97 -7.05 -21.32 3.22
C GLU A 97 -7.36 -22.80 3.01
N SER A 98 -6.94 -23.38 1.88
CA SER A 98 -7.16 -24.79 1.57
C SER A 98 -6.50 -25.71 2.62
N GLY A 99 -5.28 -25.40 3.07
CA GLY A 99 -4.61 -26.16 4.12
C GLY A 99 -5.38 -26.14 5.44
N VAL A 100 -5.95 -24.99 5.79
CA VAL A 100 -6.76 -24.84 7.01
C VAL A 100 -8.14 -25.49 6.86
N LEU A 101 -8.75 -25.45 5.67
CA LEU A 101 -10.01 -26.16 5.41
C LEU A 101 -9.84 -27.67 5.53
N LEU A 102 -8.69 -28.21 5.11
CA LEU A 102 -8.42 -29.66 5.16
C LEU A 102 -8.08 -30.16 6.57
N LEU A 103 -7.24 -29.42 7.32
CA LEU A 103 -6.69 -29.86 8.60
C LEU A 103 -7.14 -29.01 9.81
N GLY A 104 -8.00 -28.01 9.59
CA GLY A 104 -8.52 -27.12 10.62
C GLY A 104 -7.60 -25.95 10.97
N HIS A 105 -8.08 -25.03 11.82
CA HIS A 105 -7.37 -23.85 12.31
C HIS A 105 -6.32 -24.18 13.40
N ASN A 106 -5.49 -25.17 13.14
CA ASN A 106 -4.43 -25.66 14.02
C ASN A 106 -3.06 -25.55 13.33
N ILE A 107 -2.01 -25.96 14.04
CA ILE A 107 -0.65 -25.86 13.52
C ILE A 107 -0.44 -26.70 12.25
N ALA A 108 -1.09 -27.86 12.15
CA ALA A 108 -0.96 -28.76 10.99
C ALA A 108 -1.58 -28.10 9.74
N GLY A 109 -2.79 -27.51 9.87
CA GLY A 109 -3.43 -26.77 8.78
C GLY A 109 -2.62 -25.57 8.30
N TYR A 110 -2.03 -24.81 9.23
CA TYR A 110 -1.17 -23.69 8.85
C TYR A 110 0.14 -24.13 8.20
N VAL A 111 0.77 -25.22 8.70
CA VAL A 111 2.02 -25.77 8.12
C VAL A 111 1.77 -26.30 6.72
N LEU A 112 0.69 -27.07 6.52
CA LEU A 112 0.32 -27.56 5.19
C LEU A 112 0.01 -26.40 4.25
N GLY A 113 -0.88 -25.49 4.65
CA GLY A 113 -1.28 -24.36 3.81
C GLY A 113 -0.14 -23.40 3.48
N GLY A 114 0.70 -23.07 4.47
CA GLY A 114 1.85 -22.19 4.24
C GLY A 114 2.98 -22.85 3.47
N GLY A 115 3.18 -24.17 3.65
CA GLY A 115 4.09 -24.96 2.80
C GLY A 115 3.68 -24.91 1.34
N LEU A 116 2.39 -25.15 1.05
CA LEU A 116 1.82 -25.05 -0.30
C LEU A 116 1.86 -23.62 -0.85
N ALA A 117 1.59 -22.62 -0.01
CA ALA A 117 1.60 -21.21 -0.42
C ALA A 117 3.00 -20.77 -0.90
N VAL A 118 4.06 -21.07 -0.14
CA VAL A 118 5.43 -20.73 -0.55
C VAL A 118 5.88 -21.60 -1.74
N LEU A 119 5.51 -22.89 -1.76
CA LEU A 119 5.79 -23.78 -2.88
C LEU A 119 5.13 -23.28 -4.19
N SER A 120 3.97 -22.64 -4.12
CA SER A 120 3.26 -22.14 -5.29
C SER A 120 4.07 -21.11 -6.10
N ILE A 121 5.02 -20.41 -5.47
CA ILE A 121 5.94 -19.50 -6.16
C ILE A 121 6.78 -20.26 -7.20
N LEU A 122 7.30 -21.41 -6.81
CA LEU A 122 8.07 -22.26 -7.71
C LEU A 122 7.20 -22.75 -8.87
N GLY A 123 5.98 -23.23 -8.57
CA GLY A 123 5.00 -23.66 -9.57
C GLY A 123 4.61 -22.52 -10.50
N PHE A 124 4.31 -21.33 -9.99
CA PHE A 124 3.94 -20.16 -10.78
C PHE A 124 5.08 -19.71 -11.70
N LYS A 125 6.32 -19.73 -11.23
CA LYS A 125 7.51 -19.43 -12.06
C LYS A 125 7.70 -20.46 -13.15
N PHE A 126 7.53 -21.74 -12.83
CA PHE A 126 7.63 -22.82 -13.80
C PHE A 126 6.57 -22.68 -14.92
N VAL A 127 5.31 -22.45 -14.53
CA VAL A 127 4.23 -22.17 -15.50
C VAL A 127 4.56 -20.96 -16.38
N ARG A 128 5.06 -19.87 -15.78
CA ARG A 128 5.47 -18.69 -16.53
C ARG A 128 6.62 -18.98 -17.52
N LEU A 129 7.59 -19.78 -17.13
CA LEU A 129 8.69 -20.18 -18.00
C LEU A 129 8.16 -21.03 -19.17
N ILE A 130 7.25 -21.98 -18.91
CA ILE A 130 6.60 -22.75 -19.98
C ILE A 130 5.77 -21.84 -20.90
N MET A 131 5.06 -20.86 -20.36
CA MET A 131 4.33 -19.90 -21.19
C MET A 131 5.23 -19.09 -22.13
N ILE A 132 6.41 -18.71 -21.65
CA ILE A 132 7.39 -17.91 -22.43
C ILE A 132 8.15 -18.78 -23.42
N TYR A 133 8.71 -19.91 -22.96
CA TYR A 133 9.67 -20.73 -23.76
C TYR A 133 9.05 -21.99 -24.36
N GLY A 134 7.85 -22.36 -23.92
CA GLY A 134 7.20 -23.59 -24.38
C GLY A 134 7.65 -24.83 -23.59
N THR A 135 7.16 -25.98 -24.04
CA THR A 135 7.56 -27.31 -23.54
C THR A 135 9.01 -27.65 -23.86
N ASP A 136 9.58 -27.02 -24.85
CA ASP A 136 10.98 -27.13 -25.27
C ASP A 136 11.95 -26.77 -24.14
N LEU A 137 11.50 -25.97 -23.15
CA LEU A 137 12.27 -25.65 -21.94
C LEU A 137 12.63 -26.92 -21.13
N VAL A 138 11.73 -27.90 -21.08
CA VAL A 138 11.97 -29.16 -20.36
C VAL A 138 13.03 -29.98 -21.09
N GLU A 139 12.98 -30.00 -22.42
CA GLU A 139 13.99 -30.68 -23.24
C GLU A 139 15.35 -29.99 -23.15
N ALA A 140 15.38 -28.67 -23.20
CA ALA A 140 16.59 -27.89 -23.00
C ALA A 140 17.21 -28.15 -21.62
N TYR A 141 16.40 -28.18 -20.54
CA TYR A 141 16.89 -28.51 -19.21
C TYR A 141 17.48 -29.92 -19.13
N LYS A 142 16.82 -30.94 -19.72
CA LYS A 142 17.33 -32.31 -19.78
C LYS A 142 18.66 -32.36 -20.56
N SER A 143 18.76 -31.68 -21.69
CA SER A 143 19.96 -31.65 -22.50
C SER A 143 21.14 -30.99 -21.78
N VAL A 144 20.93 -29.87 -21.11
CA VAL A 144 21.96 -29.23 -20.28
C VAL A 144 22.40 -30.14 -19.13
N PHE A 145 21.45 -30.82 -18.50
CA PHE A 145 21.76 -31.72 -17.40
C PHE A 145 22.58 -32.93 -17.88
N SER A 146 22.19 -33.58 -18.99
CA SER A 146 22.94 -34.69 -19.59
C SER A 146 24.33 -34.30 -20.05
N PHE A 147 24.50 -33.08 -20.57
CA PHE A 147 25.82 -32.54 -20.94
C PHE A 147 26.71 -32.32 -19.70
N ALA A 148 26.16 -31.86 -18.60
CA ALA A 148 26.92 -31.57 -17.38
C ALA A 148 27.33 -32.84 -16.61
N PHE A 149 26.57 -33.93 -16.75
CA PHE A 149 26.78 -35.18 -16.01
C PHE A 149 26.93 -36.34 -16.97
N SER A 150 28.17 -36.80 -17.19
CA SER A 150 28.53 -37.87 -18.14
C SER A 150 28.21 -39.29 -17.65
N ASN A 151 27.64 -39.44 -16.43
CA ASN A 151 27.35 -40.75 -15.85
C ASN A 151 25.93 -41.22 -16.23
N ASP A 152 25.78 -42.34 -16.94
CA ASP A 152 24.52 -42.82 -17.56
C ASP A 152 23.32 -42.87 -16.60
N PHE A 153 23.54 -43.29 -15.37
CA PHE A 153 22.46 -43.36 -14.36
C PHE A 153 22.00 -41.97 -13.91
N ILE A 154 22.94 -41.06 -13.72
CA ILE A 154 22.65 -39.67 -13.31
C ILE A 154 22.06 -38.91 -14.51
N ALA A 155 22.57 -39.13 -15.73
CA ALA A 155 22.05 -38.48 -16.91
C ALA A 155 20.59 -38.86 -17.24
N SER A 156 20.17 -40.10 -16.97
CA SER A 156 18.83 -40.57 -17.34
C SER A 156 17.71 -40.16 -16.40
N LYS A 157 17.92 -40.06 -15.07
CA LYS A 157 16.90 -39.77 -14.08
C LYS A 157 17.32 -38.67 -13.08
N GLY A 158 18.60 -38.35 -12.97
CA GLY A 158 19.16 -37.39 -12.00
C GLY A 158 18.67 -35.96 -12.19
N TYR A 159 18.17 -35.59 -13.38
CA TYR A 159 17.62 -34.27 -13.64
C TYR A 159 16.41 -33.90 -12.76
N LEU A 160 15.75 -34.90 -12.14
CA LEU A 160 14.65 -34.67 -11.20
C LEU A 160 15.14 -34.28 -9.81
N ILE A 161 16.36 -34.68 -9.41
CA ILE A 161 16.90 -34.46 -8.06
C ILE A 161 16.90 -32.96 -7.67
N PRO A 162 17.44 -32.03 -8.48
CA PRO A 162 17.41 -30.60 -8.15
C PRO A 162 15.98 -30.04 -8.01
N ILE A 163 15.05 -30.56 -8.82
CA ILE A 163 13.64 -30.13 -8.78
C ILE A 163 13.00 -30.59 -7.47
N VAL A 164 13.22 -31.86 -7.07
CA VAL A 164 12.70 -32.40 -5.80
C VAL A 164 13.28 -31.64 -4.60
N ILE A 165 14.59 -31.39 -4.62
CA ILE A 165 15.26 -30.59 -3.57
C ILE A 165 14.62 -29.20 -3.45
N LEU A 166 14.37 -28.51 -4.56
CA LEU A 166 13.70 -27.21 -4.56
C LEU A 166 12.28 -27.28 -4.03
N ILE A 167 11.50 -28.30 -4.41
CA ILE A 167 10.13 -28.52 -3.91
C ILE A 167 10.15 -28.69 -2.38
N VAL A 168 11.01 -29.55 -1.86
CA VAL A 168 11.14 -29.79 -0.42
C VAL A 168 11.60 -28.52 0.29
N LEU A 169 12.60 -27.81 -0.23
CA LEU A 169 13.11 -26.56 0.35
C LEU A 169 12.03 -25.49 0.46
N TYR A 170 11.26 -25.25 -0.61
CA TYR A 170 10.19 -24.24 -0.61
C TYR A 170 9.04 -24.62 0.32
N PHE A 171 8.67 -25.90 0.38
CA PHE A 171 7.67 -26.39 1.32
C PHE A 171 8.14 -26.21 2.77
N VAL A 172 9.37 -26.59 3.10
CA VAL A 172 9.96 -26.44 4.44
C VAL A 172 10.05 -24.97 4.85
N LEU A 173 10.42 -24.07 3.92
CA LEU A 173 10.41 -22.62 4.18
C LEU A 173 9.02 -22.12 4.54
N GLY A 174 7.99 -22.54 3.82
CA GLY A 174 6.60 -22.17 4.10
C GLY A 174 6.08 -22.76 5.42
N ALA A 175 6.45 -24.00 5.73
CA ALA A 175 6.15 -24.65 7.00
C ALA A 175 6.79 -23.89 8.18
N PHE A 176 8.05 -23.51 8.06
CA PHE A 176 8.77 -22.72 9.04
C PHE A 176 8.17 -21.31 9.21
N ALA A 177 7.78 -20.66 8.10
CA ALA A 177 7.07 -19.39 8.12
C ALA A 177 5.75 -19.49 8.90
N SER A 178 4.97 -20.55 8.65
CA SER A 178 3.72 -20.81 9.35
C SER A 178 3.93 -21.04 10.85
N TYR A 179 4.94 -21.81 11.21
CA TYR A 179 5.30 -22.06 12.62
C TYR A 179 5.68 -20.76 13.34
N THR A 180 6.52 -19.92 12.73
CA THR A 180 6.91 -18.62 13.28
C THR A 180 5.72 -17.67 13.39
N GLY A 181 4.86 -17.61 12.37
CA GLY A 181 3.60 -16.87 12.38
C GLY A 181 2.66 -17.33 13.49
N PHE A 182 2.50 -18.65 13.67
CA PHE A 182 1.68 -19.25 14.71
C PHE A 182 2.16 -18.89 16.13
N ARG A 183 3.47 -19.02 16.40
CA ARG A 183 4.07 -18.66 17.69
C ARG A 183 3.95 -17.16 17.98
N GLY A 184 4.36 -16.33 17.01
CA GLY A 184 4.27 -14.88 17.15
C GLY A 184 2.84 -14.40 17.29
N GLY A 185 1.91 -14.98 16.52
CA GLY A 185 0.49 -14.65 16.59
C GLY A 185 -0.15 -15.00 17.94
N LYS A 186 0.26 -16.08 18.62
CA LYS A 186 -0.17 -16.37 19.99
C LYS A 186 0.25 -15.28 20.97
N ILE A 187 1.49 -14.80 20.89
CA ILE A 187 2.01 -13.74 21.76
C ILE A 187 1.26 -12.43 21.50
N ILE A 188 1.08 -12.06 20.23
CA ILE A 188 0.33 -10.87 19.83
C ILE A 188 -1.11 -10.98 20.33
N SER A 189 -1.80 -12.11 20.09
CA SER A 189 -3.18 -12.33 20.52
C SER A 189 -3.37 -12.22 22.03
N ALA A 190 -2.44 -12.75 22.83
CA ALA A 190 -2.49 -12.62 24.29
C ALA A 190 -2.42 -11.14 24.73
N ARG A 191 -1.56 -10.34 24.10
CA ARG A 191 -1.46 -8.89 24.37
C ARG A 191 -2.68 -8.10 23.86
N PHE A 192 -3.28 -8.56 22.76
CA PHE A 192 -4.48 -7.95 22.19
C PHE A 192 -5.75 -8.20 23.02
N LYS A 193 -5.92 -9.39 23.60
CA LYS A 193 -7.06 -9.71 24.50
C LYS A 193 -7.10 -8.83 25.75
N LEU A 194 -5.95 -8.27 26.17
CA LEU A 194 -5.84 -7.34 27.28
C LEU A 194 -6.29 -5.90 26.92
N LYS A 195 -6.44 -5.60 25.62
CA LYS A 195 -6.94 -4.32 25.12
C LYS A 195 -8.27 -4.58 24.40
N ASN A 196 -9.39 -4.12 24.99
CA ASN A 196 -10.70 -4.21 24.32
C ASN A 196 -10.62 -3.61 22.92
N ILE A 197 -10.71 -4.47 21.90
CA ILE A 197 -10.61 -4.08 20.49
C ILE A 197 -11.97 -3.61 20.02
N GLN A 198 -12.16 -2.31 19.85
CA GLN A 198 -13.26 -1.78 19.06
C GLN A 198 -12.78 -1.63 17.62
N VAL A 199 -13.28 -2.48 16.73
CA VAL A 199 -13.00 -2.41 15.29
C VAL A 199 -13.92 -1.38 14.63
N LEU A 200 -13.35 -0.62 13.73
CA LEU A 200 -13.89 0.55 13.02
C LEU A 200 -15.25 0.34 12.33
N PRO A 201 -16.15 1.32 12.40
CA PRO A 201 -17.28 1.41 11.48
C PRO A 201 -16.80 1.68 10.03
N PRO A 202 -17.60 1.29 9.02
CA PRO A 202 -17.23 1.44 7.62
C PRO A 202 -17.08 2.91 7.22
N ILE A 203 -16.06 3.19 6.42
CA ILE A 203 -15.86 4.51 5.83
C ILE A 203 -16.81 4.65 4.64
N ASN A 204 -17.87 5.41 4.80
CA ASN A 204 -18.61 5.92 3.67
C ASN A 204 -17.78 7.04 3.03
N GLN A 205 -17.46 6.87 1.75
CA GLN A 205 -16.82 7.82 0.84
C GLN A 205 -15.27 7.79 0.74
N TYR A 206 -14.73 6.74 0.15
CA TYR A 206 -13.52 6.87 -0.65
C TYR A 206 -13.91 6.86 -2.14
N LYS A 207 -13.71 7.99 -2.83
CA LYS A 207 -13.67 8.01 -4.30
C LYS A 207 -12.25 7.64 -4.71
N PRO A 208 -12.00 6.48 -5.36
CA PRO A 208 -10.67 6.14 -5.85
C PRO A 208 -10.17 7.27 -6.74
N LYS A 209 -8.90 7.68 -6.56
CA LYS A 209 -8.27 8.64 -7.47
C LYS A 209 -8.31 8.06 -8.87
N GLU A 210 -9.23 8.55 -9.68
CA GLU A 210 -9.45 8.08 -11.04
C GLU A 210 -8.16 8.27 -11.84
N MET A 211 -7.67 7.19 -12.45
CA MET A 211 -6.65 7.32 -13.50
C MET A 211 -7.30 8.03 -14.69
N THR A 212 -7.07 9.34 -14.76
CA THR A 212 -7.61 10.22 -15.79
C THR A 212 -7.08 9.81 -17.16
N GLY A 213 -7.98 9.65 -18.12
CA GLY A 213 -7.67 9.68 -19.54
C GLY A 213 -7.70 8.38 -20.32
N TYR A 214 -7.87 7.19 -19.68
CA TYR A 214 -7.92 5.93 -20.42
C TYR A 214 -9.36 5.36 -20.49
N LYS A 215 -9.87 5.22 -21.73
CA LYS A 215 -11.17 4.57 -22.02
C LYS A 215 -10.98 3.06 -22.21
N GLY A 216 -10.81 2.33 -21.11
CA GLY A 216 -10.75 0.86 -21.11
C GLY A 216 -12.06 0.22 -20.70
N GLY A 217 -12.17 -1.10 -20.84
CA GLY A 217 -13.37 -1.84 -20.51
C GLY A 217 -13.17 -3.34 -20.37
N VAL A 218 -14.17 -4.00 -19.78
CA VAL A 218 -14.19 -5.45 -19.56
C VAL A 218 -13.99 -6.23 -20.87
N GLY A 219 -14.52 -5.73 -22.00
CA GLY A 219 -14.37 -6.37 -23.31
C GLY A 219 -12.91 -6.48 -23.75
N PHE A 220 -12.11 -5.42 -23.59
CA PHE A 220 -10.68 -5.47 -23.92
C PHE A 220 -9.89 -6.34 -22.96
N LEU A 221 -10.25 -6.37 -21.68
CA LEU A 221 -9.65 -7.28 -20.71
C LEU A 221 -9.86 -8.74 -21.10
N ILE A 222 -11.10 -9.11 -21.47
CA ILE A 222 -11.43 -10.45 -21.96
C ILE A 222 -10.70 -10.74 -23.26
N PHE A 223 -10.68 -9.80 -24.21
CA PHE A 223 -9.95 -9.95 -25.46
C PHE A 223 -8.49 -10.31 -25.27
N HIS A 224 -7.75 -9.57 -24.41
CA HIS A 224 -6.33 -9.86 -24.17
C HIS A 224 -6.13 -11.20 -23.46
N ALA A 225 -7.00 -11.57 -22.53
CA ALA A 225 -6.92 -12.85 -21.84
C ALA A 225 -7.18 -14.03 -22.79
N VAL A 226 -8.23 -13.96 -23.60
CA VAL A 226 -8.58 -14.99 -24.59
C VAL A 226 -7.50 -15.08 -25.67
N TRP A 227 -7.04 -13.93 -26.21
CA TRP A 227 -5.98 -13.89 -27.20
C TRP A 227 -4.69 -14.56 -26.69
N LEU A 228 -4.29 -14.26 -25.45
CA LEU A 228 -3.11 -14.88 -24.83
C LEU A 228 -3.23 -16.40 -24.78
N LEU A 229 -4.38 -16.93 -24.35
CA LEU A 229 -4.64 -18.37 -24.31
C LEU A 229 -4.60 -18.97 -25.71
N VAL A 230 -5.34 -18.41 -26.65
CA VAL A 230 -5.37 -18.87 -28.05
C VAL A 230 -3.96 -18.87 -28.64
N PHE A 231 -3.20 -17.80 -28.46
CA PHE A 231 -1.83 -17.69 -29.00
C PHE A 231 -0.87 -18.74 -28.41
N ILE A 232 -0.97 -19.04 -27.10
CA ILE A 232 -0.11 -20.05 -26.46
C ILE A 232 -0.44 -21.45 -26.98
N PHE A 233 -1.73 -21.81 -27.06
CA PHE A 233 -2.17 -23.16 -27.41
C PHE A 233 -2.21 -23.43 -28.93
N SER A 234 -2.26 -22.40 -29.78
CA SER A 234 -2.35 -22.57 -31.22
C SER A 234 -1.03 -22.89 -31.91
N LYS A 235 0.14 -22.78 -31.23
CA LYS A 235 1.47 -22.97 -31.86
C LYS A 235 1.62 -24.31 -32.62
N ASN A 236 1.09 -25.39 -32.05
CA ASN A 236 1.22 -26.73 -32.61
C ASN A 236 0.15 -27.06 -33.70
N HIS A 237 -0.86 -26.19 -33.84
CA HIS A 237 -2.00 -26.39 -34.75
C HIS A 237 -2.00 -25.42 -35.93
N VAL A 238 -1.13 -24.39 -35.90
CA VAL A 238 -1.05 -23.36 -36.93
C VAL A 238 0.37 -23.33 -37.53
N PRO A 239 0.53 -23.23 -38.87
CA PRO A 239 1.84 -23.06 -39.46
C PRO A 239 2.60 -21.87 -38.86
N THR A 240 3.89 -22.07 -38.61
CA THR A 240 4.74 -21.12 -37.88
C THR A 240 4.68 -19.70 -38.46
N ILE A 241 4.58 -19.55 -39.77
CA ILE A 241 4.51 -18.22 -40.41
C ILE A 241 3.23 -17.44 -40.02
N TYR A 242 2.07 -18.10 -40.04
CA TYR A 242 0.80 -17.47 -39.64
C TYR A 242 0.75 -17.20 -38.14
N TRP A 243 1.35 -18.07 -37.32
CA TRP A 243 1.44 -17.90 -35.89
C TRP A 243 2.32 -16.69 -35.53
N LEU A 244 3.52 -16.56 -36.19
CA LEU A 244 4.42 -15.42 -36.03
C LEU A 244 3.75 -14.10 -36.46
N SER A 245 3.11 -14.10 -37.66
CA SER A 245 2.44 -12.90 -38.17
C SER A 245 1.28 -12.44 -37.23
N GLY A 246 0.49 -13.36 -36.70
CA GLY A 246 -0.52 -13.06 -35.69
C GLY A 246 0.04 -12.41 -34.44
N GLY A 247 1.18 -12.93 -33.95
CA GLY A 247 1.92 -12.33 -32.84
C GLY A 247 2.39 -10.90 -33.12
N VAL A 248 2.99 -10.67 -34.27
CA VAL A 248 3.47 -9.33 -34.68
C VAL A 248 2.33 -8.35 -34.84
N ILE A 249 1.22 -8.74 -35.48
CA ILE A 249 0.02 -7.90 -35.63
C ILE A 249 -0.53 -7.51 -34.24
N TYR A 250 -0.66 -8.47 -33.32
CA TYR A 250 -1.11 -8.21 -31.96
C TYR A 250 -0.20 -7.22 -31.21
N LEU A 251 1.14 -7.39 -31.31
CA LEU A 251 2.11 -6.47 -30.72
C LEU A 251 1.96 -5.06 -31.27
N ALA A 252 1.77 -4.92 -32.59
CA ALA A 252 1.55 -3.64 -33.25
C ALA A 252 0.26 -2.96 -32.73
N LEU A 253 -0.86 -3.70 -32.65
CA LEU A 253 -2.11 -3.20 -32.10
C LEU A 253 -1.95 -2.71 -30.66
N CYS A 254 -1.23 -3.46 -29.80
CA CYS A 254 -0.95 -3.07 -28.43
C CYS A 254 -0.09 -1.80 -28.35
N LEU A 255 0.90 -1.62 -29.25
CA LEU A 255 1.73 -0.42 -29.32
C LEU A 255 0.91 0.84 -29.68
N PHE A 256 -0.01 0.71 -30.64
CA PHE A 256 -0.86 1.84 -31.04
C PHE A 256 -1.81 2.25 -29.92
N ARG A 257 -2.39 1.28 -29.19
CA ARG A 257 -3.41 1.56 -28.20
C ARG A 257 -2.85 1.99 -26.84
N TYR A 258 -1.73 1.42 -26.37
CA TYR A 258 -1.25 1.55 -24.99
C TYR A 258 0.06 2.34 -24.86
N GLY A 259 -0.01 3.58 -24.35
CA GLY A 259 1.18 4.40 -24.13
C GLY A 259 2.19 3.81 -23.13
N ARG A 260 1.74 3.00 -22.15
CA ARG A 260 2.63 2.27 -21.22
C ARG A 260 3.41 1.15 -21.93
N VAL A 261 2.78 0.46 -22.88
CA VAL A 261 3.44 -0.57 -23.71
C VAL A 261 4.53 0.10 -24.54
N ARG A 262 4.27 1.24 -25.16
CA ARG A 262 5.28 2.02 -25.90
C ARG A 262 6.48 2.38 -25.02
N LYS A 263 6.26 2.86 -23.79
CA LYS A 263 7.33 3.16 -22.82
C LYS A 263 8.12 1.92 -22.37
N LEU A 264 7.48 0.76 -22.28
CA LEU A 264 8.16 -0.49 -21.98
C LEU A 264 9.03 -0.94 -23.14
N MET A 265 8.49 -0.94 -24.35
CA MET A 265 9.17 -1.36 -25.56
C MET A 265 10.27 -0.39 -26.01
N SER A 266 10.26 0.87 -25.59
CA SER A 266 11.36 1.82 -25.87
C SER A 266 12.62 1.58 -25.03
N LYS A 267 12.56 0.71 -24.02
CA LYS A 267 13.73 0.37 -23.20
C LYS A 267 14.61 -0.67 -23.90
N ILE A 268 15.82 -0.32 -24.28
CA ILE A 268 16.78 -1.22 -24.90
C ILE A 268 17.05 -2.46 -24.04
N SER A 269 17.14 -2.30 -22.71
CA SER A 269 17.36 -3.42 -21.79
C SER A 269 16.29 -4.51 -21.86
N PHE A 270 15.04 -4.14 -22.18
CA PHE A 270 13.95 -5.08 -22.39
C PHE A 270 14.24 -6.04 -23.56
N TRP A 271 14.66 -5.48 -24.69
CA TRP A 271 14.96 -6.25 -25.90
C TRP A 271 16.20 -7.10 -25.76
N VAL A 272 17.28 -6.52 -25.19
CA VAL A 272 18.56 -7.25 -25.00
C VAL A 272 18.34 -8.51 -24.17
N ILE A 273 17.57 -8.42 -23.07
CA ILE A 273 17.30 -9.59 -22.22
C ILE A 273 16.49 -10.64 -23.00
N ILE A 274 15.43 -10.26 -23.71
CA ILE A 274 14.58 -11.22 -24.42
C ILE A 274 15.36 -11.89 -25.55
N VAL A 275 16.14 -11.13 -26.32
CA VAL A 275 16.99 -11.67 -27.42
C VAL A 275 18.03 -12.63 -26.84
N PHE A 276 18.75 -12.21 -25.79
CA PHE A 276 19.74 -13.06 -25.13
C PHE A 276 19.16 -14.40 -24.67
N VAL A 277 18.03 -14.36 -23.99
CA VAL A 277 17.39 -15.58 -23.48
C VAL A 277 16.81 -16.42 -24.61
N ALA A 278 16.21 -15.82 -25.64
CA ALA A 278 15.68 -16.53 -26.78
C ALA A 278 16.79 -17.26 -27.56
N THR A 279 17.90 -16.58 -27.83
CA THR A 279 19.04 -17.19 -28.55
C THR A 279 19.73 -18.27 -27.72
N SER A 280 19.99 -18.02 -26.44
CA SER A 280 20.60 -19.01 -25.54
C SER A 280 19.74 -20.27 -25.42
N SER A 281 18.43 -20.12 -25.23
CA SER A 281 17.50 -21.26 -25.15
C SER A 281 17.47 -22.04 -26.45
N SER A 282 17.51 -21.39 -27.62
CA SER A 282 17.52 -22.03 -28.91
C SER A 282 18.83 -22.81 -29.17
N ILE A 283 19.96 -22.24 -28.76
CA ILE A 283 21.27 -22.92 -28.87
C ILE A 283 21.24 -24.22 -28.02
N PHE A 284 20.78 -24.16 -26.77
CA PHE A 284 20.71 -25.35 -25.90
C PHE A 284 19.76 -26.43 -26.45
N LEU A 285 18.60 -26.03 -26.99
CA LEU A 285 17.66 -26.95 -27.61
C LEU A 285 18.28 -27.69 -28.81
N LEU A 286 18.91 -26.94 -29.69
CA LEU A 286 19.51 -27.52 -30.92
C LEU A 286 20.77 -28.32 -30.60
N LEU A 287 21.55 -27.93 -29.59
CA LEU A 287 22.68 -28.69 -29.09
C LEU A 287 22.24 -30.08 -28.57
N GLY A 288 21.13 -30.15 -27.85
CA GLY A 288 20.55 -31.41 -27.38
C GLY A 288 19.99 -32.27 -28.52
N LYS A 289 19.54 -31.67 -29.62
CA LYS A 289 18.98 -32.38 -30.77
C LYS A 289 20.06 -32.91 -31.73
N TYR A 290 21.14 -32.15 -31.98
CA TYR A 290 22.13 -32.42 -33.00
C TYR A 290 23.55 -32.71 -32.50
N ASN A 291 23.77 -32.68 -31.18
CA ASN A 291 25.11 -32.77 -30.54
C ASN A 291 26.14 -31.74 -31.09
N ALA A 292 25.69 -30.72 -31.79
CA ALA A 292 26.51 -29.65 -32.37
C ALA A 292 25.71 -28.35 -32.38
N ILE A 293 26.39 -27.19 -32.39
CA ILE A 293 25.74 -25.89 -32.55
C ILE A 293 25.42 -25.66 -34.02
N PRO A 294 24.17 -25.78 -34.48
CA PRO A 294 23.84 -25.53 -35.89
C PRO A 294 23.72 -24.02 -36.10
N TRP A 295 24.71 -23.42 -36.73
CA TRP A 295 24.64 -22.04 -37.24
C TRP A 295 23.87 -22.02 -38.56
N ASN A 296 22.58 -22.36 -38.54
CA ASN A 296 21.74 -22.50 -39.70
C ASN A 296 20.39 -21.76 -39.53
N PHE A 297 19.58 -21.80 -40.56
CA PHE A 297 18.26 -21.17 -40.60
C PHE A 297 17.33 -21.63 -39.46
N GLU A 298 17.47 -22.88 -39.01
CA GLU A 298 16.67 -23.43 -37.92
C GLU A 298 16.90 -22.69 -36.60
N LEU A 299 18.13 -22.30 -36.28
CA LEU A 299 18.44 -21.48 -35.09
C LEU A 299 17.74 -20.12 -35.15
N ILE A 300 17.70 -19.48 -36.32
CA ILE A 300 17.03 -18.18 -36.49
C ILE A 300 15.54 -18.33 -36.29
N VAL A 301 14.90 -19.34 -36.88
CA VAL A 301 13.47 -19.60 -36.77
C VAL A 301 13.08 -19.89 -35.33
N GLN A 302 13.84 -20.74 -34.65
CA GLN A 302 13.60 -21.10 -33.24
C GLN A 302 13.75 -19.88 -32.30
N SER A 303 14.83 -19.13 -32.47
CA SER A 303 15.07 -17.91 -31.66
C SER A 303 13.99 -16.85 -31.89
N THR A 304 13.55 -16.67 -33.14
CA THR A 304 12.47 -15.74 -33.48
C THR A 304 11.13 -16.19 -32.88
N THR A 305 10.87 -17.50 -32.91
CA THR A 305 9.65 -18.07 -32.32
C THR A 305 9.60 -17.81 -30.79
N ILE A 306 10.69 -18.08 -30.06
CA ILE A 306 10.77 -17.83 -28.62
C ILE A 306 10.70 -16.32 -28.35
N PHE A 307 11.36 -15.49 -29.13
CA PHE A 307 11.33 -14.02 -29.01
C PHE A 307 9.92 -13.45 -29.16
N ILE A 308 9.18 -13.82 -30.20
CA ILE A 308 7.80 -13.35 -30.40
C ILE A 308 6.89 -13.86 -29.31
N ARG A 309 7.02 -15.13 -28.91
CA ARG A 309 6.24 -15.73 -27.82
C ARG A 309 6.44 -14.98 -26.50
N ALA A 310 7.68 -14.76 -26.11
CA ALA A 310 8.03 -14.00 -24.91
C ALA A 310 7.46 -12.58 -24.95
N SER A 311 7.60 -11.90 -26.07
CA SER A 311 7.11 -10.53 -26.28
C SER A 311 5.59 -10.46 -26.16
N VAL A 312 4.85 -11.36 -26.81
CA VAL A 312 3.38 -11.42 -26.73
C VAL A 312 2.92 -11.69 -25.31
N VAL A 313 3.52 -12.66 -24.61
CA VAL A 313 3.15 -12.99 -23.22
C VAL A 313 3.35 -11.77 -22.29
N ILE A 314 4.53 -11.14 -22.32
CA ILE A 314 4.84 -10.01 -21.44
C ILE A 314 3.92 -8.81 -21.72
N ILE A 315 3.68 -8.53 -23.01
CA ILE A 315 2.84 -7.40 -23.41
C ILE A 315 1.38 -7.67 -23.12
N SER A 316 0.87 -8.90 -23.32
CA SER A 316 -0.50 -9.27 -22.94
C SER A 316 -0.73 -9.07 -21.44
N PHE A 317 0.16 -9.52 -20.57
CA PHE A 317 0.06 -9.28 -19.13
C PHE A 317 0.08 -7.79 -18.78
N THR A 318 0.85 -6.99 -19.50
CA THR A 318 0.88 -5.53 -19.33
C THR A 318 -0.44 -4.91 -19.75
N CYS A 319 -1.01 -5.31 -20.89
CA CYS A 319 -2.31 -4.81 -21.36
C CYS A 319 -3.45 -5.20 -20.42
N ILE A 320 -3.51 -6.46 -19.96
CA ILE A 320 -4.48 -6.92 -18.98
C ILE A 320 -4.38 -6.09 -17.68
N SER A 321 -3.14 -5.82 -17.21
CA SER A 321 -2.93 -4.97 -16.02
C SER A 321 -3.48 -3.55 -16.22
N ILE A 322 -3.30 -2.96 -17.41
CA ILE A 322 -3.83 -1.61 -17.72
C ILE A 322 -5.35 -1.63 -17.79
N GLU A 323 -5.95 -2.64 -18.44
CA GLU A 323 -7.40 -2.76 -18.56
C GLU A 323 -8.07 -3.01 -17.20
N MET A 324 -7.46 -3.81 -16.31
CA MET A 324 -7.95 -4.01 -14.93
C MET A 324 -8.04 -2.70 -14.14
N MET A 325 -7.16 -1.73 -14.42
CA MET A 325 -7.15 -0.42 -13.77
C MET A 325 -8.09 0.60 -14.45
N SER A 326 -8.82 0.22 -15.49
CA SER A 326 -9.70 1.12 -16.25
C SER A 326 -10.99 1.44 -15.47
N LYS A 327 -11.57 2.63 -15.77
CA LYS A 327 -12.86 3.05 -15.20
C LYS A 327 -14.00 2.06 -15.49
N GLY A 328 -13.97 1.42 -16.66
CA GLY A 328 -15.00 0.46 -17.07
C GLY A 328 -15.01 -0.78 -16.20
N VAL A 329 -13.84 -1.36 -15.92
CA VAL A 329 -13.68 -2.51 -15.04
C VAL A 329 -13.94 -2.14 -13.58
N SER A 330 -13.41 -1.01 -13.11
CA SER A 330 -13.66 -0.51 -11.74
C SER A 330 -15.16 -0.32 -11.47
N ARG A 331 -15.91 0.26 -12.41
CA ARG A 331 -17.36 0.44 -12.29
C ARG A 331 -18.12 -0.89 -12.23
N HIS A 332 -17.66 -1.89 -12.99
CA HIS A 332 -18.25 -3.24 -12.99
C HIS A 332 -17.98 -3.98 -11.67
N LEU A 333 -16.79 -3.79 -11.08
CA LEU A 333 -16.42 -4.36 -9.77
C LEU A 333 -17.14 -3.67 -8.58
N GLN A 334 -17.63 -2.44 -8.74
CA GLN A 334 -18.40 -1.72 -7.72
C GLN A 334 -19.88 -2.16 -7.67
N GLY A 335 -20.34 -3.05 -8.56
CA GLY A 335 -21.67 -3.64 -8.53
C GLY A 335 -21.91 -4.50 -7.26
N ASN A 336 -23.20 -4.77 -6.94
CA ASN A 336 -23.65 -5.39 -5.67
C ASN A 336 -22.91 -6.66 -5.23
N ARG A 337 -22.39 -7.46 -6.16
CA ARG A 337 -21.67 -8.71 -5.83
C ARG A 337 -20.28 -8.51 -5.24
N PHE A 338 -19.63 -7.38 -5.52
CA PHE A 338 -18.27 -7.08 -5.11
C PHE A 338 -18.18 -5.89 -4.14
N SER A 339 -19.30 -5.40 -3.63
CA SER A 339 -19.36 -4.22 -2.74
C SER A 339 -18.50 -4.39 -1.48
N GLN A 340 -18.51 -5.57 -0.87
CA GLN A 340 -17.72 -5.85 0.33
C GLN A 340 -16.21 -5.84 0.07
N LEU A 341 -15.76 -6.35 -1.10
CA LEU A 341 -14.36 -6.26 -1.51
C LEU A 341 -13.96 -4.81 -1.79
N ALA A 342 -14.81 -4.05 -2.50
CA ALA A 342 -14.55 -2.64 -2.78
C ALA A 342 -14.46 -1.80 -1.50
N GLN A 343 -15.33 -2.05 -0.53
CA GLN A 343 -15.28 -1.43 0.78
C GLN A 343 -14.00 -1.79 1.53
N SER A 344 -13.65 -3.08 1.61
CA SER A 344 -12.42 -3.56 2.28
C SER A 344 -11.16 -3.00 1.63
N TYR A 345 -11.14 -2.89 0.30
CA TYR A 345 -10.06 -2.23 -0.43
C TYR A 345 -9.96 -0.74 -0.07
N SER A 346 -11.09 -0.04 0.00
CA SER A 346 -11.13 1.37 0.41
C SER A 346 -10.57 1.58 1.81
N GLU A 347 -10.98 0.75 2.77
CA GLU A 347 -10.48 0.78 4.15
C GLU A 347 -8.97 0.52 4.20
N ALA A 348 -8.50 -0.50 3.49
CA ALA A 348 -7.09 -0.87 3.39
C ALA A 348 -6.24 0.24 2.74
N HIS A 349 -6.77 0.87 1.69
CA HIS A 349 -6.09 1.95 0.97
C HIS A 349 -5.91 3.20 1.85
N VAL A 350 -6.92 3.55 2.65
CA VAL A 350 -6.83 4.68 3.60
C VAL A 350 -5.82 4.41 4.72
N ALA A 351 -5.69 3.16 5.18
CA ALA A 351 -4.72 2.79 6.19
C ALA A 351 -3.28 2.69 5.65
N LEU A 352 -3.12 2.50 4.34
CA LEU A 352 -1.84 2.20 3.71
C LEU A 352 -0.75 3.26 3.97
N PRO A 353 -0.97 4.59 3.86
CA PRO A 353 0.07 5.60 4.10
C PRO A 353 0.69 5.51 5.50
N SER A 354 -0.14 5.32 6.53
CA SER A 354 0.31 5.21 7.91
C SER A 354 1.11 3.92 8.17
N LEU A 355 0.70 2.82 7.52
CA LEU A 355 1.44 1.55 7.59
C LEU A 355 2.79 1.64 6.87
N LEU A 356 2.84 2.32 5.72
CA LEU A 356 4.08 2.56 4.99
C LEU A 356 5.06 3.42 5.80
N SER A 357 4.59 4.44 6.51
CA SER A 357 5.42 5.25 7.40
C SER A 357 5.97 4.43 8.57
N THR A 358 5.14 3.58 9.18
CA THR A 358 5.53 2.66 10.25
C THR A 358 6.64 1.71 9.80
N LEU A 359 6.52 1.15 8.60
CA LEU A 359 7.54 0.28 8.01
C LEU A 359 8.83 1.04 7.69
N LYS A 360 8.73 2.24 7.10
CA LYS A 360 9.89 3.08 6.78
C LYS A 360 10.71 3.40 8.04
N ASN A 361 10.02 3.74 9.14
CA ASN A 361 10.66 4.05 10.42
C ASN A 361 11.22 2.80 11.13
N SER A 362 10.71 1.61 10.81
CA SER A 362 11.17 0.33 11.38
C SER A 362 12.24 -0.38 10.53
N ARG A 363 12.79 0.27 9.51
CA ARG A 363 13.70 -0.32 8.50
C ARG A 363 14.92 -1.04 9.11
N LYS A 364 15.47 -0.52 10.21
CA LYS A 364 16.60 -1.15 10.94
C LYS A 364 16.22 -2.46 11.63
N SER A 365 14.96 -2.74 11.83
CA SER A 365 14.44 -3.90 12.57
C SER A 365 13.78 -4.96 11.67
N PHE A 366 13.96 -4.89 10.34
CA PHE A 366 13.36 -5.86 9.39
C PHE A 366 13.77 -7.33 9.65
N HIS A 367 14.92 -7.55 10.29
CA HIS A 367 15.36 -8.89 10.73
C HIS A 367 14.46 -9.51 11.81
N ARG A 368 13.59 -8.70 12.47
CA ARG A 368 12.60 -9.13 13.47
C ARG A 368 11.20 -8.70 13.05
N PRO A 369 10.51 -9.43 12.17
CA PRO A 369 9.24 -8.97 11.62
C PRO A 369 8.10 -8.93 12.64
N MET A 370 8.10 -9.80 13.67
CA MET A 370 7.01 -9.91 14.65
C MET A 370 6.70 -8.61 15.42
N PRO A 371 7.67 -7.88 16.00
CA PRO A 371 7.39 -6.59 16.65
C PRO A 371 6.81 -5.55 15.69
N ILE A 372 7.20 -5.59 14.42
CA ILE A 372 6.67 -4.67 13.40
C ILE A 372 5.22 -5.02 13.09
N ILE A 373 4.92 -6.31 12.87
CA ILE A 373 3.56 -6.82 12.64
C ILE A 373 2.65 -6.46 13.84
N GLU A 374 3.12 -6.67 15.07
CA GLU A 374 2.40 -6.29 16.28
C GLU A 374 2.09 -4.78 16.30
N LYS A 375 3.08 -3.94 16.03
CA LYS A 375 2.91 -2.50 15.95
C LYS A 375 1.91 -2.09 14.87
N MET A 376 1.91 -2.75 13.73
CA MET A 376 0.96 -2.48 12.64
C MET A 376 -0.45 -2.93 13.01
N PHE A 377 -0.64 -4.07 13.68
CA PHE A 377 -1.95 -4.48 14.17
C PHE A 377 -2.46 -3.55 15.28
N THR A 378 -1.60 -3.13 16.22
CA THR A 378 -1.99 -2.16 17.27
C THR A 378 -2.37 -0.80 16.69
N HIS A 379 -1.83 -0.43 15.54
CA HIS A 379 -2.21 0.78 14.83
C HIS A 379 -3.71 0.78 14.46
N PHE A 380 -4.26 -0.36 14.02
CA PHE A 380 -5.69 -0.47 13.73
C PHE A 380 -6.56 -0.44 14.98
N THR A 381 -6.09 -0.98 16.10
CA THR A 381 -6.83 -0.92 17.37
C THR A 381 -6.79 0.47 18.01
N SER A 382 -5.67 1.16 17.91
CA SER A 382 -5.54 2.55 18.35
C SER A 382 -6.31 3.51 17.42
N GLN A 383 -6.34 3.26 16.10
CA GLN A 383 -7.13 4.06 15.16
C GLN A 383 -8.64 3.85 15.33
N GLY A 384 -9.11 2.67 15.75
CA GLY A 384 -10.53 2.47 16.09
C GLY A 384 -11.00 3.41 17.20
N THR A 385 -10.22 3.50 18.26
CA THR A 385 -10.47 4.46 19.35
C THR A 385 -10.15 5.90 18.91
N ILE A 386 -9.17 6.09 18.03
CA ILE A 386 -8.75 7.40 17.53
C ILE A 386 -9.70 7.91 16.43
N ARG A 387 -10.45 7.08 15.69
CA ARG A 387 -11.35 7.56 14.63
C ARG A 387 -12.64 8.18 15.12
N SER A 388 -13.21 7.70 16.24
CA SER A 388 -14.29 8.47 16.90
C SER A 388 -13.78 9.83 17.41
N ILE A 389 -12.45 10.01 17.49
CA ILE A 389 -11.77 11.18 18.02
C ILE A 389 -10.99 11.94 16.94
N LYS A 390 -10.42 11.24 15.92
CA LYS A 390 -9.68 11.87 14.79
C LYS A 390 -10.60 12.54 13.76
N ASN A 391 -11.87 12.19 13.70
CA ASN A 391 -12.89 13.04 13.05
C ASN A 391 -13.10 14.37 13.78
N GLN A 392 -12.49 14.53 14.95
CA GLN A 392 -12.50 15.76 15.74
C GLN A 392 -11.20 16.58 15.58
N ILE A 393 -10.21 16.13 14.82
CA ILE A 393 -8.99 16.92 14.58
C ILE A 393 -8.99 17.40 13.13
N VAL A 394 -8.95 18.71 12.96
CA VAL A 394 -8.81 19.38 11.67
C VAL A 394 -7.50 20.15 11.66
N VAL A 395 -6.66 19.89 10.68
CA VAL A 395 -5.42 20.60 10.44
C VAL A 395 -5.59 21.49 9.22
N VAL A 396 -5.70 22.79 9.43
CA VAL A 396 -5.76 23.78 8.36
C VAL A 396 -4.34 24.12 7.93
N THR A 397 -4.02 23.92 6.66
CA THR A 397 -2.67 24.13 6.14
C THR A 397 -2.67 25.10 4.96
N ALA A 398 -1.59 25.85 4.84
CA ALA A 398 -1.22 26.64 3.67
C ALA A 398 0.23 27.09 3.81
N ASP A 399 0.77 27.72 2.77
CA ASP A 399 2.09 28.35 2.81
C ASP A 399 2.11 29.58 3.76
N LYS A 400 3.29 30.15 3.95
CA LYS A 400 3.42 31.38 4.75
C LYS A 400 2.55 32.50 4.12
N GLN A 401 1.70 33.12 4.92
CA GLN A 401 0.71 34.12 4.47
C GLN A 401 -0.41 33.59 3.54
N GLY A 402 -0.57 32.27 3.43
CA GLY A 402 -1.58 31.63 2.58
C GLY A 402 -2.99 31.55 3.19
N GLY A 403 -3.43 32.53 4.01
CA GLY A 403 -4.83 32.67 4.44
C GLY A 403 -5.29 31.76 5.59
N LYS A 404 -4.41 30.98 6.26
CA LYS A 404 -4.81 30.04 7.35
C LYS A 404 -5.65 30.68 8.44
N THR A 405 -5.21 31.81 8.97
CA THR A 405 -5.95 32.56 10.02
C THR A 405 -7.28 33.10 9.50
N THR A 406 -7.35 33.52 8.23
CA THR A 406 -8.60 33.96 7.59
C THR A 406 -9.58 32.79 7.48
N PHE A 407 -9.12 31.65 6.97
CA PHE A 407 -9.91 30.42 6.90
C PHE A 407 -10.46 29.99 8.27
N LEU A 408 -9.61 30.09 9.32
CA LEU A 408 -10.04 29.79 10.68
C LEU A 408 -11.13 30.75 11.17
N LYS A 409 -11.00 32.04 10.87
CA LYS A 409 -12.00 33.06 11.22
C LYS A 409 -13.34 32.83 10.52
N GLU A 410 -13.33 32.42 9.26
CA GLU A 410 -14.54 32.06 8.51
C GLU A 410 -15.22 30.82 9.11
N MET A 411 -14.46 29.79 9.50
CA MET A 411 -15.00 28.63 10.22
C MET A 411 -15.62 29.04 11.57
N ILE A 412 -14.97 29.93 12.33
CA ILE A 412 -15.46 30.46 13.59
C ILE A 412 -16.77 31.21 13.38
N ALA A 413 -16.85 32.12 12.41
CA ALA A 413 -18.06 32.87 12.08
C ALA A 413 -19.22 31.92 11.73
N THR A 414 -18.98 30.92 10.87
CA THR A 414 -19.99 29.92 10.50
C THR A 414 -20.51 29.11 11.70
N LEU A 415 -19.65 28.81 12.68
CA LEU A 415 -20.07 28.12 13.90
C LEU A 415 -20.87 29.05 14.82
N GLU A 416 -20.45 30.31 14.98
CA GLU A 416 -21.16 31.33 15.76
C GLU A 416 -22.55 31.61 15.17
N GLU A 417 -22.68 31.78 13.86
CA GLU A 417 -23.97 31.93 13.16
C GLU A 417 -24.92 30.76 13.41
N ASN A 418 -24.38 29.56 13.58
CA ASN A 418 -25.16 28.37 13.92
C ASN A 418 -25.35 28.16 15.43
N ASN A 419 -25.08 29.16 16.26
CA ASN A 419 -25.17 29.12 17.73
C ASN A 419 -24.38 27.96 18.38
N GLN A 420 -23.26 27.56 17.75
CA GLN A 420 -22.39 26.53 18.29
C GLN A 420 -21.35 27.17 19.22
N PRO A 421 -21.17 26.65 20.46
CA PRO A 421 -20.11 27.16 21.33
C PRO A 421 -18.74 26.83 20.73
N ILE A 422 -17.81 27.77 20.89
CA ILE A 422 -16.42 27.65 20.43
C ILE A 422 -15.46 27.98 21.57
N TRP A 423 -14.24 27.48 21.51
CA TRP A 423 -13.20 27.71 22.51
C TRP A 423 -11.82 27.83 21.88
N GLY A 424 -10.86 28.37 22.60
CA GLY A 424 -9.47 28.44 22.15
C GLY A 424 -9.02 29.85 21.81
N PHE A 425 -8.14 30.00 20.82
CA PHE A 425 -7.60 31.30 20.42
C PHE A 425 -7.15 31.34 18.96
N VAL A 426 -7.05 32.58 18.46
CA VAL A 426 -6.51 32.92 17.13
C VAL A 426 -5.36 33.90 17.32
N ALA A 427 -4.27 33.71 16.55
CA ALA A 427 -3.13 34.62 16.51
C ALA A 427 -3.25 35.59 15.33
N GLU A 428 -3.80 36.77 15.57
CA GLU A 428 -4.00 37.80 14.54
C GLU A 428 -2.76 38.66 14.36
N GLY A 429 -2.35 38.87 13.11
CA GLY A 429 -1.20 39.72 12.80
C GLY A 429 -1.44 41.18 13.14
N SER A 430 -0.52 41.82 13.88
CA SER A 430 -0.47 43.28 14.08
C SER A 430 0.52 43.93 13.11
N PHE A 431 0.19 45.12 12.61
CA PHE A 431 0.97 45.84 11.61
C PHE A 431 1.40 47.19 12.19
N ASN A 432 2.56 47.70 11.75
CA ASN A 432 3.01 49.04 12.04
C ASN A 432 2.38 50.06 11.06
N ASP A 433 2.64 51.34 11.27
CA ASP A 433 2.13 52.42 10.46
C ASP A 433 2.58 52.34 9.00
N ASN A 434 3.64 51.63 8.71
CA ASN A 434 4.18 51.39 7.37
C ASN A 434 3.55 50.13 6.70
N GLY A 435 2.55 49.49 7.30
CA GLY A 435 1.90 48.30 6.75
C GLY A 435 2.73 47.00 6.90
N GLU A 436 3.88 47.03 7.57
CA GLU A 436 4.69 45.84 7.83
C GLU A 436 4.22 45.13 9.08
N ARG A 437 4.34 43.80 9.07
CA ARG A 437 3.97 42.96 10.23
C ARG A 437 4.89 43.23 11.41
N ALA A 438 4.34 43.86 12.44
CA ALA A 438 5.05 44.19 13.68
C ALA A 438 5.03 43.02 14.68
N GLY A 439 3.96 42.20 14.68
CA GLY A 439 3.80 41.12 15.63
C GLY A 439 2.49 40.36 15.44
N PHE A 440 2.03 39.76 16.54
CA PHE A 440 0.75 39.06 16.61
C PHE A 440 0.04 39.35 17.94
N ASN A 441 -1.30 39.40 17.90
CA ASN A 441 -2.17 39.50 19.05
C ASN A 441 -2.85 38.15 19.28
N LEU A 442 -2.91 37.67 20.53
CA LEU A 442 -3.67 36.52 20.95
C LEU A 442 -5.12 36.95 21.21
N ILE A 443 -6.05 36.42 20.43
CA ILE A 443 -7.49 36.67 20.60
C ILE A 443 -8.12 35.40 21.15
N THR A 444 -8.63 35.46 22.40
CA THR A 444 -9.26 34.31 23.05
C THR A 444 -10.74 34.20 22.69
N LEU A 445 -11.22 32.97 22.50
CA LEU A 445 -12.60 32.65 22.15
C LEU A 445 -13.34 32.07 23.38
N PRO A 446 -14.63 32.32 23.58
CA PRO A 446 -15.54 33.13 22.76
C PRO A 446 -15.48 34.64 23.03
N HIS A 447 -14.82 35.06 24.11
CA HIS A 447 -14.91 36.45 24.63
C HIS A 447 -14.20 37.49 23.78
N LYS A 448 -13.44 37.07 22.73
CA LYS A 448 -12.69 37.95 21.81
C LYS A 448 -11.73 38.92 22.51
N SER A 449 -11.29 38.58 23.75
CA SER A 449 -10.28 39.35 24.47
C SER A 449 -8.95 39.31 23.73
N SER A 450 -8.39 40.47 23.42
CA SER A 450 -7.14 40.63 22.68
C SER A 450 -6.00 41.02 23.61
N MET A 451 -4.84 40.35 23.47
CA MET A 451 -3.59 40.65 24.16
C MET A 451 -2.40 40.53 23.20
N PRO A 452 -1.42 41.46 23.24
CA PRO A 452 -0.20 41.32 22.47
C PRO A 452 0.52 39.99 22.78
N LEU A 453 0.66 39.10 21.78
CA LEU A 453 1.32 37.81 21.90
C LEU A 453 2.82 37.93 21.69
N CYS A 454 3.22 38.58 20.61
CA CYS A 454 4.64 38.81 20.31
C CYS A 454 4.84 40.02 19.44
N ASN A 455 6.04 40.60 19.50
CA ASN A 455 6.46 41.67 18.60
C ASN A 455 7.96 41.57 18.28
N LYS A 456 8.45 42.45 17.40
CA LYS A 456 9.85 42.50 16.96
C LYS A 456 10.72 43.48 17.76
N THR A 457 10.13 44.33 18.58
CA THR A 457 10.80 45.50 19.16
C THR A 457 10.98 45.45 20.68
N THR A 458 10.15 44.72 21.41
CA THR A 458 10.15 44.74 22.87
C THR A 458 11.13 43.69 23.44
N SER A 459 12.35 44.09 23.72
CA SER A 459 13.44 43.24 24.27
C SER A 459 13.19 42.73 25.70
N GLN A 460 12.16 43.24 26.42
CA GLN A 460 11.81 42.76 27.78
C GLN A 460 11.06 41.42 27.79
N TRP A 461 10.62 40.91 26.64
CA TRP A 461 9.90 39.66 26.53
C TRP A 461 10.86 38.51 26.14
N GLN A 462 10.38 37.27 26.26
CA GLN A 462 11.19 36.10 25.92
C GLN A 462 11.49 36.01 24.42
N PRO A 463 12.76 35.92 24.00
CA PRO A 463 13.10 35.81 22.59
C PRO A 463 12.81 34.40 22.05
N PHE A 464 12.07 34.35 20.95
CA PHE A 464 11.83 33.13 20.16
C PHE A 464 12.01 33.46 18.67
N GLY A 465 13.11 33.06 18.08
CA GLY A 465 13.42 33.38 16.68
C GLY A 465 13.53 34.90 16.45
N SER A 466 12.73 35.45 15.52
CA SER A 466 12.71 36.88 15.17
C SER A 466 11.73 37.71 16.02
N TYR A 467 11.07 37.11 17.01
CA TYR A 467 10.05 37.77 17.81
C TYR A 467 10.34 37.63 19.31
N PHE A 468 9.88 38.61 20.07
CA PHE A 468 9.83 38.56 21.51
C PHE A 468 8.40 38.25 21.96
N PHE A 469 8.23 37.19 22.74
CA PHE A 469 6.92 36.69 23.16
C PHE A 469 6.57 37.16 24.57
N ASN A 470 5.34 37.60 24.75
CA ASN A 470 4.79 38.04 26.02
C ASN A 470 4.50 36.85 26.96
N PRO A 471 5.21 36.69 28.08
CA PRO A 471 5.00 35.58 28.99
C PRO A 471 3.59 35.53 29.59
N LYS A 472 2.94 36.68 29.75
CA LYS A 472 1.56 36.75 30.25
C LYS A 472 0.56 36.18 29.23
N ALA A 473 0.73 36.51 27.94
CA ALA A 473 -0.12 36.00 26.86
C ALA A 473 0.07 34.47 26.69
N ILE A 474 1.32 33.97 26.78
CA ILE A 474 1.58 32.54 26.76
C ILE A 474 0.85 31.82 27.90
N ARG A 475 1.00 32.31 29.14
CA ARG A 475 0.31 31.72 30.31
C ARG A 475 -1.20 31.76 30.17
N GLN A 476 -1.77 32.86 29.67
CA GLN A 476 -3.18 32.99 29.39
C GLN A 476 -3.67 31.96 28.39
N GLY A 477 -2.99 31.78 27.26
CA GLY A 477 -3.33 30.77 26.26
C GLY A 477 -3.26 29.34 26.83
N ILE A 478 -2.20 29.01 27.56
CA ILE A 478 -2.04 27.71 28.22
C ILE A 478 -3.20 27.44 29.21
N ASN A 479 -3.51 28.40 30.06
CA ASN A 479 -4.60 28.26 31.04
C ASN A 479 -5.96 28.15 30.36
N HIS A 480 -6.17 28.92 29.27
CA HIS A 480 -7.39 28.89 28.49
C HIS A 480 -7.63 27.53 27.85
N LEU A 481 -6.60 26.89 27.30
CA LEU A 481 -6.69 25.52 26.74
C LEU A 481 -6.94 24.46 27.83
N LYS A 482 -6.42 24.63 29.05
CA LYS A 482 -6.62 23.68 30.16
C LYS A 482 -8.06 23.58 30.62
N ILE A 483 -8.81 24.68 30.57
CA ILE A 483 -10.20 24.80 31.04
C ILE A 483 -11.22 24.66 29.92
N ALA A 484 -10.84 24.20 28.75
CA ALA A 484 -11.72 24.01 27.61
C ALA A 484 -12.94 23.12 28.01
N PRO A 485 -14.17 23.57 27.77
CA PRO A 485 -15.37 22.80 28.07
C PRO A 485 -15.44 21.55 27.19
N LYS A 486 -15.95 20.44 27.72
CA LYS A 486 -16.10 19.19 26.99
C LYS A 486 -17.08 19.33 25.83
N GLY A 487 -16.78 18.70 24.69
CA GLY A 487 -17.64 18.68 23.51
C GLY A 487 -17.62 19.97 22.68
N VAL A 488 -16.86 20.99 23.09
CA VAL A 488 -16.78 22.28 22.39
C VAL A 488 -15.57 22.27 21.42
N PRO A 489 -15.71 22.70 20.16
CA PRO A 489 -14.59 22.87 19.23
C PRO A 489 -13.53 23.82 19.77
N VAL A 490 -12.27 23.38 19.79
CA VAL A 490 -11.12 24.14 20.27
C VAL A 490 -10.22 24.54 19.13
N PHE A 491 -10.04 25.85 18.95
CA PHE A 491 -9.21 26.45 17.91
C PHE A 491 -7.84 26.82 18.47
N ILE A 492 -6.78 26.49 17.74
CA ILE A 492 -5.38 26.83 18.07
C ILE A 492 -4.67 27.36 16.82
N ASP A 493 -4.38 28.64 16.78
CA ASP A 493 -3.63 29.29 15.70
C ASP A 493 -2.32 29.86 16.26
N GLU A 494 -1.15 29.38 15.93
CA GLU A 494 -0.65 28.40 14.96
C GLU A 494 0.14 27.30 15.74
N ILE A 495 0.18 26.09 15.22
CA ILE A 495 1.12 25.06 15.66
C ILE A 495 2.29 25.03 14.66
N GLY A 496 3.49 25.42 15.10
CA GLY A 496 4.63 25.62 14.22
C GLY A 496 5.95 25.10 14.76
N LEU A 497 7.04 25.76 14.37
CA LEU A 497 8.40 25.34 14.73
C LEU A 497 8.67 25.30 16.24
N PHE A 498 8.04 26.20 17.01
CA PHE A 498 8.24 26.28 18.46
C PHE A 498 7.56 25.11 19.17
N GLU A 499 6.33 24.78 18.78
CA GLU A 499 5.60 23.64 19.31
C GLU A 499 6.26 22.32 18.87
N LEU A 500 6.83 22.26 17.67
CA LEU A 500 7.66 21.14 17.23
C LEU A 500 8.92 20.95 18.09
N LYS A 501 9.42 22.00 18.71
CA LYS A 501 10.54 21.94 19.69
C LYS A 501 10.08 21.72 21.13
N GLY A 502 8.78 21.51 21.38
CA GLY A 502 8.21 21.32 22.73
C GLY A 502 8.02 22.61 23.50
N GLN A 503 7.89 23.76 22.81
CA GLN A 503 7.75 25.09 23.41
C GLN A 503 6.30 25.59 23.27
N LEU A 504 5.99 26.75 23.84
CA LEU A 504 4.69 27.46 23.79
C LEU A 504 3.50 26.54 24.14
N TRP A 505 2.65 26.19 23.15
CA TRP A 505 1.42 25.43 23.35
C TRP A 505 1.60 23.91 23.30
N ALA A 506 2.81 23.40 23.05
CA ALA A 506 3.08 21.99 22.77
C ALA A 506 2.46 21.03 23.79
N ASP A 507 2.70 21.26 25.09
CA ASP A 507 2.19 20.41 26.16
C ASP A 507 0.67 20.52 26.31
N SER A 508 0.11 21.73 26.12
CA SER A 508 -1.33 21.96 26.17
C SER A 508 -2.04 21.28 25.00
N PHE A 509 -1.43 21.30 23.83
CA PHE A 509 -1.92 20.59 22.64
C PHE A 509 -1.90 19.07 22.84
N VAL A 510 -0.80 18.51 23.34
CA VAL A 510 -0.70 17.08 23.69
C VAL A 510 -1.77 16.70 24.70
N ASN A 511 -2.01 17.53 25.72
CA ASN A 511 -3.03 17.28 26.73
C ASN A 511 -4.46 17.28 26.13
N LEU A 512 -4.78 18.23 25.24
CA LEU A 512 -6.06 18.24 24.52
C LEU A 512 -6.25 17.00 23.67
N LEU A 513 -5.23 16.61 22.91
CA LEU A 513 -5.24 15.39 22.10
C LEU A 513 -5.42 14.13 22.96
N SER A 514 -4.79 14.08 24.14
CA SER A 514 -4.86 12.91 25.04
C SER A 514 -6.22 12.77 25.72
N LYS A 515 -6.87 13.89 26.12
CA LYS A 515 -8.19 13.91 26.74
C LYS A 515 -9.30 13.45 25.80
N LYS A 516 -9.14 13.68 24.49
CA LYS A 516 -10.06 13.22 23.45
C LYS A 516 -11.53 13.64 23.67
N GLN A 517 -11.76 14.79 24.23
CA GLN A 517 -13.08 15.26 24.64
C GLN A 517 -13.65 16.36 23.75
N ASN A 518 -12.82 16.93 22.86
CA ASN A 518 -13.15 18.10 22.06
C ASN A 518 -12.75 17.90 20.59
N PRO A 519 -13.51 18.43 19.63
CA PRO A 519 -12.98 18.70 18.29
C PRO A 519 -11.84 19.73 18.40
N VAL A 520 -10.68 19.44 17.80
CA VAL A 520 -9.50 20.31 17.84
C VAL A 520 -9.16 20.78 16.43
N ILE A 521 -9.19 22.06 16.22
CA ILE A 521 -8.89 22.70 14.94
C ILE A 521 -7.59 23.49 15.08
N VAL A 522 -6.56 23.10 14.31
CA VAL A 522 -5.24 23.73 14.39
C VAL A 522 -4.78 24.22 13.03
N THR A 523 -4.03 25.32 13.02
CA THR A 523 -3.31 25.72 11.80
C THR A 523 -1.87 25.25 11.85
N VAL A 524 -1.38 24.72 10.73
CA VAL A 524 0.02 24.28 10.55
C VAL A 524 0.52 24.77 9.19
N ARG A 525 1.73 25.34 9.13
CA ARG A 525 2.35 25.68 7.83
C ARG A 525 2.63 24.42 7.03
N ARG A 526 2.43 24.48 5.71
CA ARG A 526 2.67 23.34 4.80
C ARG A 526 4.08 22.74 4.96
N ALA A 527 5.09 23.59 5.15
CA ALA A 527 6.47 23.15 5.36
C ALA A 527 6.68 22.30 6.63
N PHE A 528 5.81 22.41 7.64
CA PHE A 528 5.88 21.68 8.90
C PHE A 528 4.79 20.61 9.06
N LEU A 529 3.92 20.45 8.05
CA LEU A 529 2.77 19.56 8.12
C LEU A 529 3.18 18.10 8.39
N GLU A 530 4.11 17.56 7.64
CA GLU A 530 4.59 16.18 7.81
C GLU A 530 5.21 15.97 9.21
N GLN A 531 6.03 16.92 9.67
CA GLN A 531 6.64 16.85 10.99
C GLN A 531 5.60 16.93 12.12
N ALA A 532 4.55 17.74 11.96
CA ALA A 532 3.46 17.85 12.92
C ALA A 532 2.63 16.56 12.96
N ILE A 533 2.33 15.97 11.80
CA ILE A 533 1.64 14.69 11.69
C ILE A 533 2.43 13.60 12.39
N ASP A 534 3.74 13.51 12.14
CA ASP A 534 4.61 12.50 12.74
C ASP A 534 4.76 12.68 14.26
N LYS A 535 4.99 13.91 14.71
CA LYS A 535 5.25 14.20 16.13
C LYS A 535 4.04 13.90 17.02
N TRP A 536 2.85 14.30 16.59
CA TRP A 536 1.62 14.18 17.40
C TRP A 536 0.68 13.08 16.90
N ASP A 537 1.14 12.20 16.03
CA ASP A 537 0.35 11.07 15.47
C ASP A 537 -0.99 11.53 14.86
N LEU A 538 -0.97 12.59 14.03
CA LEU A 538 -2.15 13.17 13.41
C LEU A 538 -2.58 12.49 12.09
N TYR A 539 -2.16 11.25 11.86
CA TYR A 539 -2.41 10.51 10.59
C TYR A 539 -3.88 10.28 10.23
N GLY A 540 -4.81 10.55 11.12
CA GLY A 540 -6.24 10.46 10.82
C GLY A 540 -6.97 11.79 10.93
N ALA A 541 -6.26 12.91 11.09
CA ALA A 541 -6.84 14.23 11.08
C ALA A 541 -7.33 14.61 9.67
N THR A 542 -8.39 15.41 9.60
CA THR A 542 -8.80 16.04 8.35
C THR A 542 -7.81 17.14 8.01
N ILE A 543 -7.17 17.04 6.85
CA ILE A 543 -6.27 18.10 6.36
C ILE A 543 -7.09 19.00 5.43
N ALA A 544 -7.26 20.25 5.81
CA ALA A 544 -7.91 21.29 5.02
C ALA A 544 -6.86 22.24 4.44
N ASP A 545 -6.85 22.42 3.14
CA ASP A 545 -6.00 23.41 2.46
C ASP A 545 -6.73 24.75 2.38
N ALA A 546 -6.24 25.76 3.12
CA ALA A 546 -6.89 27.07 3.17
C ALA A 546 -6.99 27.79 1.81
N THR A 547 -6.29 27.29 0.78
CA THR A 547 -6.32 27.88 -0.58
C THR A 547 -7.24 27.11 -1.54
N ALA A 548 -7.70 25.92 -1.17
CA ALA A 548 -8.43 25.03 -2.09
C ALA A 548 -9.77 24.51 -1.52
N ASP A 549 -9.90 24.44 -0.19
CA ASP A 549 -11.08 23.91 0.47
C ASP A 549 -12.04 25.03 0.91
N CYS A 550 -13.31 24.68 1.16
CA CYS A 550 -14.34 25.61 1.63
C CYS A 550 -14.52 25.48 3.15
N PRO A 551 -14.46 26.58 3.93
CA PRO A 551 -14.62 26.55 5.37
C PRO A 551 -15.96 25.96 5.83
N GLU A 552 -17.07 26.24 5.10
CA GLU A 552 -18.41 25.76 5.43
C GLU A 552 -18.52 24.24 5.34
N ASP A 553 -17.84 23.59 4.37
CA ASP A 553 -17.84 22.15 4.22
C ASP A 553 -17.13 21.48 5.40
N ILE A 554 -16.04 22.08 5.88
CA ILE A 554 -15.30 21.59 7.05
C ILE A 554 -16.14 21.76 8.32
N VAL A 555 -16.82 22.90 8.48
CA VAL A 555 -17.72 23.15 9.61
C VAL A 555 -18.90 22.18 9.61
N LYS A 556 -19.50 21.90 8.46
CA LYS A 556 -20.57 20.91 8.32
C LYS A 556 -20.10 19.53 8.79
N MET A 557 -18.90 19.10 8.37
CA MET A 557 -18.29 17.84 8.79
C MET A 557 -18.07 17.80 10.33
N ILE A 558 -17.58 18.88 10.95
CA ILE A 558 -17.37 18.96 12.39
C ILE A 558 -18.72 18.82 13.11
N ARG A 559 -19.78 19.50 12.67
CA ARG A 559 -21.12 19.45 13.27
C ARG A 559 -21.77 18.07 13.15
N GLU A 560 -21.62 17.39 12.02
CA GLU A 560 -22.11 16.02 11.83
C GLU A 560 -21.44 15.02 12.78
N ASN A 561 -20.19 15.27 13.14
CA ASN A 561 -19.41 14.43 14.07
C ASN A 561 -19.64 14.78 15.55
N MET A 562 -20.29 15.90 15.85
CA MET A 562 -20.66 16.32 17.23
C MET A 562 -22.03 15.81 17.67
N LYS A 563 -22.88 15.40 16.72
CA LYS A 563 -24.17 14.75 16.98
C LYS A 563 -23.98 13.27 17.25
#